data_40e1a17439578d9fc0e157882259b453
#
_entry.id   40e1a17439578d9fc0e157882259b453
#
_cell.length_a   1.000
_cell.length_b   1.000
_cell.length_c   1.000
_cell.angle_alpha   90.00
_cell.angle_beta   90.00
_cell.angle_gamma   90.00
#
_symmetry.space_group_name_H-M   'P 1'
#
loop_
_entity.id
_entity.type
_entity.pdbx_description
1 polymer ?
#
loop_
_entity_poly.entity_id
_entity_poly.type
_entity_poly.pdbx_seq_one_letter_code
_entity_poly.pdbx_strand_id
1 'polypeptide(L)'
;VKESLKSLALALLVLTSIVQTGMLWYSSPSNQGNLPKLQHIPTIGHKDFQKEEIHQLAAPSEIMLHHDGEHRRILPGADHQTLIDRLHHARLENPQTIDPSPAEWKKWLDDETGLELRFRHELPVEVIQAFFQGETEIPELDTVHRIWISGEGDNNQVTVWLISDQTQTVVEGTALLQNYDEMLKLADQAAERPLKAFLNGKEGNFDEEDLKREGAVPRFVYLPPNRAAINRWSYNLEQKRQINVEDMKMILFRNPNNVEKTAISNHIDIYTDVDSSRSLRYNEQNNTMVYTNLLNDTEQELPDPREKLNTIISFMNRHSGWTGNYLLNRVETNQDNGASDFFFQLHVKGLPLYGSEPFPKWEEIRLSAQQGITHYERSLIFFSSRSGQKHPDHLPSGNEVREALKKQNADLSDVRQIYPGYHAVTRENKLELEPVWVVDFYNGKQGFLSVSQTGRDVEWTGAKLKPS
;
A
#
# COMPACT_ATOMS: atom_id res chain seq x y z
N VAL A 1 -13.99 65.52 -54.34
CA VAL A 1 -15.11 64.54 -54.07
C VAL A 1 -14.63 63.10 -54.00
N LYS A 2 -13.79 62.59 -54.93
CA LYS A 2 -13.30 61.20 -54.93
C LYS A 2 -12.37 60.86 -53.72
N GLU A 3 -11.55 61.79 -53.30
CA GLU A 3 -10.60 61.57 -52.13
C GLU A 3 -11.37 61.60 -50.80
N SER A 4 -12.34 62.49 -50.67
CA SER A 4 -13.18 62.55 -49.45
C SER A 4 -14.07 61.32 -49.32
N LEU A 5 -14.45 60.68 -50.38
CA LEU A 5 -15.28 59.46 -50.40
C LEU A 5 -14.41 58.26 -49.96
N LYS A 6 -13.15 58.22 -50.39
CA LYS A 6 -12.16 57.19 -49.94
C LYS A 6 -11.83 57.29 -48.45
N SER A 7 -11.62 58.50 -47.94
CA SER A 7 -11.35 58.76 -46.54
C SER A 7 -12.55 58.39 -45.65
N LEU A 8 -13.79 58.67 -46.14
CA LEU A 8 -15.01 58.29 -45.44
C LEU A 8 -15.17 56.75 -45.38
N ALA A 9 -14.91 56.07 -46.50
CA ALA A 9 -14.96 54.59 -46.54
C ALA A 9 -13.92 53.94 -45.63
N LEU A 10 -12.71 54.49 -45.58
CA LEU A 10 -11.63 54.02 -44.67
C LEU A 10 -12.04 54.21 -43.21
N ALA A 11 -12.58 55.38 -42.87
CA ALA A 11 -13.02 55.67 -41.50
C ALA A 11 -14.14 54.73 -41.06
N LEU A 12 -15.08 54.40 -41.98
CA LEU A 12 -16.15 53.46 -41.69
C LEU A 12 -15.66 52.04 -41.52
N LEU A 13 -14.67 51.61 -42.31
CA LEU A 13 -14.01 50.30 -42.12
C LEU A 13 -13.28 50.18 -40.80
N VAL A 14 -12.56 51.21 -40.40
CA VAL A 14 -11.86 51.25 -39.09
C VAL A 14 -12.85 51.20 -37.93
N LEU A 15 -13.94 51.99 -38.01
CA LEU A 15 -15.02 51.96 -37.01
C LEU A 15 -15.69 50.58 -36.91
N THR A 16 -15.96 49.94 -38.03
CA THR A 16 -16.55 48.58 -38.06
C THR A 16 -15.60 47.55 -37.47
N SER A 17 -14.32 47.66 -37.77
CA SER A 17 -13.28 46.78 -37.17
C SER A 17 -13.17 46.95 -35.64
N ILE A 18 -13.22 48.19 -35.14
CA ILE A 18 -13.21 48.47 -33.69
C ILE A 18 -14.46 47.90 -33.01
N VAL A 19 -15.63 48.07 -33.63
CA VAL A 19 -16.89 47.51 -33.09
C VAL A 19 -16.87 45.98 -33.11
N GLN A 20 -16.38 45.35 -34.17
CA GLN A 20 -16.24 43.90 -34.25
C GLN A 20 -15.23 43.37 -33.22
N THR A 21 -14.10 44.04 -33.05
CA THR A 21 -13.11 43.69 -32.01
C THR A 21 -13.69 43.87 -30.62
N GLY A 22 -14.44 44.96 -30.38
CA GLY A 22 -15.17 45.15 -29.13
C GLY A 22 -16.21 44.08 -28.88
N MET A 23 -16.98 43.72 -29.89
CA MET A 23 -17.95 42.61 -29.79
C MET A 23 -17.27 41.27 -29.54
N LEU A 24 -16.11 40.98 -30.14
CA LEU A 24 -15.31 39.76 -29.84
C LEU A 24 -14.74 39.78 -28.41
N TRP A 25 -14.36 40.92 -27.88
CA TRP A 25 -13.89 41.04 -26.53
C TRP A 25 -14.98 41.03 -25.45
N TYR A 26 -16.17 41.58 -25.78
CA TYR A 26 -17.35 41.57 -24.90
C TYR A 26 -18.29 40.40 -25.13
N SER A 27 -18.25 39.76 -26.29
CA SER A 27 -18.83 38.42 -26.45
C SER A 27 -17.86 37.38 -25.90
N SER A 28 -17.59 37.41 -24.59
CA SER A 28 -17.38 36.15 -23.90
C SER A 28 -18.49 35.24 -24.37
N PRO A 29 -18.19 34.02 -24.90
CA PRO A 29 -19.26 33.07 -25.13
C PRO A 29 -19.99 32.97 -23.79
N SER A 30 -21.19 33.51 -23.72
CA SER A 30 -22.09 33.27 -22.61
C SER A 30 -22.47 31.80 -22.67
N ASN A 31 -21.56 30.94 -22.22
CA ASN A 31 -21.88 29.68 -21.59
C ASN A 31 -22.64 30.00 -20.27
N GLN A 32 -23.71 30.81 -20.38
CA GLN A 32 -24.84 30.81 -19.46
C GLN A 32 -25.76 29.62 -19.77
N GLY A 33 -25.15 28.53 -20.24
CA GLY A 33 -25.68 27.21 -20.07
C GLY A 33 -25.32 26.73 -18.69
N ASN A 34 -26.20 26.93 -17.73
CA ASN A 34 -26.18 26.35 -16.41
C ASN A 34 -24.81 26.50 -15.71
N LEU A 35 -24.70 27.42 -14.76
CA LEU A 35 -23.71 27.22 -13.66
C LEU A 35 -23.69 25.74 -13.39
N PRO A 36 -22.54 25.04 -13.48
CA PRO A 36 -22.54 23.63 -13.18
C PRO A 36 -23.13 23.53 -11.77
N LYS A 37 -24.37 23.00 -11.68
CA LYS A 37 -24.89 22.53 -10.40
C LYS A 37 -23.70 21.82 -9.81
N LEU A 38 -23.24 22.22 -8.61
CA LEU A 38 -22.19 21.55 -7.90
C LEU A 38 -22.43 20.07 -8.10
N GLN A 39 -21.67 19.46 -9.01
CA GLN A 39 -21.89 18.07 -9.38
C GLN A 39 -21.61 17.29 -8.12
N HIS A 40 -22.64 16.68 -7.55
CA HIS A 40 -22.51 15.83 -6.40
C HIS A 40 -21.56 14.70 -6.78
N ILE A 41 -20.35 14.70 -6.24
CA ILE A 41 -19.39 13.61 -6.45
C ILE A 41 -19.99 12.37 -5.79
N PRO A 42 -20.23 11.28 -6.54
CA PRO A 42 -20.73 10.05 -5.97
C PRO A 42 -19.82 9.50 -4.89
N THR A 43 -20.40 8.89 -3.88
CA THR A 43 -19.68 8.18 -2.81
C THR A 43 -19.76 6.68 -3.09
N ILE A 44 -18.62 6.02 -3.33
CA ILE A 44 -18.58 4.62 -3.78
C ILE A 44 -18.27 3.62 -2.66
N GLY A 45 -17.57 4.02 -1.62
CA GLY A 45 -17.20 3.19 -0.47
C GLY A 45 -17.80 3.69 0.85
N HIS A 46 -17.12 3.40 1.93
CA HIS A 46 -17.55 3.77 3.28
C HIS A 46 -16.52 4.67 3.96
N LYS A 47 -17.00 5.73 4.64
CA LYS A 47 -16.14 6.71 5.33
C LYS A 47 -15.27 6.09 6.43
N ASP A 48 -15.64 4.94 6.98
CA ASP A 48 -14.87 4.23 8.00
C ASP A 48 -13.47 3.81 7.52
N PHE A 49 -13.22 3.82 6.21
CA PHE A 49 -11.93 3.46 5.60
C PHE A 49 -11.12 4.67 5.14
N GLN A 50 -11.56 5.89 5.41
CA GLN A 50 -10.77 7.07 5.08
C GLN A 50 -9.43 7.06 5.80
N LYS A 51 -8.41 7.54 5.12
CA LYS A 51 -7.07 7.75 5.66
C LYS A 51 -6.84 9.26 5.72
N GLU A 52 -6.47 9.77 6.85
CA GLU A 52 -6.24 11.21 7.01
C GLU A 52 -4.79 11.55 6.68
N GLU A 53 -3.86 10.66 7.06
CA GLU A 53 -2.42 10.88 6.94
C GLU A 53 -1.69 9.66 6.34
N ILE A 54 -0.47 9.92 5.83
CA ILE A 54 0.36 8.90 5.18
C ILE A 54 0.68 7.75 6.14
N HIS A 55 1.02 8.02 7.41
CA HIS A 55 1.38 6.99 8.38
C HIS A 55 0.26 5.96 8.62
N GLN A 56 -1.01 6.35 8.43
CA GLN A 56 -2.16 5.42 8.50
C GLN A 56 -2.24 4.50 7.27
N LEU A 57 -1.89 5.03 6.09
CA LEU A 57 -1.96 4.29 4.84
C LEU A 57 -0.71 3.43 4.62
N ALA A 58 0.45 3.97 4.95
CA ALA A 58 1.73 3.28 4.83
C ALA A 58 2.11 2.50 6.12
N ALA A 59 1.14 2.22 7.00
CA ALA A 59 1.38 1.48 8.23
C ALA A 59 2.13 0.16 7.96
N PRO A 60 3.07 -0.25 8.85
CA PRO A 60 3.78 -1.50 8.71
C PRO A 60 2.81 -2.69 8.70
N SER A 61 3.16 -3.71 7.97
CA SER A 61 2.33 -4.90 7.82
C SER A 61 2.28 -5.77 9.07
N GLU A 62 3.27 -5.65 9.94
CA GLU A 62 3.36 -6.27 11.26
C GLU A 62 4.33 -5.48 12.13
N ILE A 63 4.13 -5.55 13.44
CA ILE A 63 5.08 -5.07 14.44
C ILE A 63 5.54 -6.29 15.23
N MET A 64 6.84 -6.45 15.39
CA MET A 64 7.42 -7.45 16.30
C MET A 64 7.78 -6.78 17.61
N LEU A 65 7.35 -7.35 18.72
CA LEU A 65 7.83 -7.04 20.06
C LEU A 65 8.95 -8.01 20.40
N HIS A 66 10.12 -7.47 20.69
CA HIS A 66 11.29 -8.20 21.23
C HIS A 66 11.38 -7.91 22.72
N HIS A 67 11.51 -8.95 23.54
CA HIS A 67 11.66 -8.81 24.97
C HIS A 67 12.34 -10.07 25.54
N ASP A 68 13.52 -9.91 26.13
CA ASP A 68 14.31 -10.99 26.75
C ASP A 68 14.47 -12.23 25.85
N GLY A 69 14.78 -12.02 24.57
CA GLY A 69 14.93 -13.09 23.57
C GLY A 69 13.61 -13.76 23.14
N GLU A 70 12.47 -13.27 23.61
CA GLU A 70 11.17 -13.64 23.09
C GLU A 70 10.74 -12.68 21.97
N HIS A 71 10.14 -13.22 20.92
CA HIS A 71 9.65 -12.47 19.78
C HIS A 71 8.16 -12.70 19.62
N ARG A 72 7.36 -11.65 19.64
CA ARG A 72 5.90 -11.73 19.52
C ARG A 72 5.39 -10.75 18.49
N ARG A 73 4.41 -11.17 17.68
CA ARG A 73 3.86 -10.40 16.57
C ARG A 73 2.62 -9.65 17.00
N ILE A 74 2.47 -8.43 16.48
CA ILE A 74 1.25 -7.62 16.54
C ILE A 74 0.80 -7.39 15.10
N LEU A 75 -0.41 -7.89 14.79
CA LEU A 75 -1.01 -7.73 13.46
C LEU A 75 -1.80 -6.43 13.34
N PRO A 76 -1.99 -5.89 12.12
CA PRO A 76 -2.79 -4.69 11.89
C PRO A 76 -4.19 -4.78 12.52
N GLY A 77 -4.50 -3.80 13.36
CA GLY A 77 -5.73 -3.70 14.14
C GLY A 77 -5.73 -2.42 14.96
N ALA A 78 -6.65 -2.30 15.93
CA ALA A 78 -6.79 -1.08 16.74
C ALA A 78 -5.52 -0.77 17.56
N ASP A 79 -4.95 -1.79 18.23
CA ASP A 79 -3.75 -1.61 19.05
C ASP A 79 -2.51 -1.31 18.19
N HIS A 80 -2.38 -1.99 17.06
CA HIS A 80 -1.35 -1.71 16.06
C HIS A 80 -1.44 -0.25 15.58
N GLN A 81 -2.63 0.24 15.21
CA GLN A 81 -2.82 1.62 14.80
C GLN A 81 -2.47 2.59 15.92
N THR A 82 -2.87 2.30 17.16
CA THR A 82 -2.51 3.12 18.32
C THR A 82 -1.01 3.23 18.53
N LEU A 83 -0.26 2.14 18.29
CA LEU A 83 1.21 2.18 18.34
C LEU A 83 1.79 3.09 17.25
N ILE A 84 1.28 2.99 16.04
CA ILE A 84 1.71 3.84 14.92
C ILE A 84 1.38 5.32 15.16
N ASP A 85 0.18 5.62 15.65
CA ASP A 85 -0.23 7.01 15.96
C ASP A 85 0.67 7.62 17.07
N ARG A 86 1.11 6.83 18.05
CA ARG A 86 2.07 7.29 19.07
C ARG A 86 3.45 7.59 18.48
N LEU A 87 3.93 6.74 17.55
CA LEU A 87 5.18 6.97 16.84
C LEU A 87 5.15 8.25 15.99
N HIS A 88 4.00 8.55 15.38
CA HIS A 88 3.84 9.75 14.58
C HIS A 88 4.02 11.05 15.39
N HIS A 89 3.89 11.01 16.71
CA HIS A 89 4.18 12.17 17.58
C HIS A 89 5.66 12.33 17.94
N ALA A 90 6.52 11.38 17.58
CA ALA A 90 7.95 11.47 17.82
C ALA A 90 8.64 12.29 16.72
N ARG A 91 9.75 12.94 17.07
CA ARG A 91 10.64 13.60 16.14
C ARG A 91 11.96 12.83 16.08
N LEU A 92 12.34 12.42 14.87
CA LEU A 92 13.64 11.82 14.62
C LEU A 92 14.73 12.90 14.64
N GLU A 93 15.78 12.69 15.43
CA GLU A 93 16.89 13.61 15.61
C GLU A 93 18.22 12.91 15.29
N ASN A 94 19.18 13.70 14.77
CA ASN A 94 20.56 13.28 14.52
C ASN A 94 20.70 11.96 13.73
N PRO A 95 20.00 11.76 12.60
CA PRO A 95 20.18 10.55 11.82
C PRO A 95 21.58 10.48 11.22
N GLN A 96 22.23 9.34 11.34
CA GLN A 96 23.56 9.07 10.79
C GLN A 96 23.67 7.62 10.31
N THR A 97 24.39 7.40 9.22
CA THR A 97 24.66 6.06 8.73
C THR A 97 25.61 5.34 9.66
N ILE A 98 25.28 4.11 10.03
CA ILE A 98 26.09 3.25 10.91
C ILE A 98 26.31 1.88 10.24
N ASP A 99 27.32 1.16 10.74
CA ASP A 99 27.61 -0.24 10.39
C ASP A 99 27.56 -1.10 11.67
N PRO A 100 26.36 -1.57 12.08
CA PRO A 100 26.19 -2.28 13.32
C PRO A 100 26.99 -3.59 13.34
N SER A 101 27.75 -3.79 14.38
CA SER A 101 28.47 -5.03 14.61
C SER A 101 27.52 -6.21 14.87
N PRO A 102 27.94 -7.46 14.66
CA PRO A 102 27.17 -8.65 15.05
C PRO A 102 26.74 -8.67 16.51
N ALA A 103 27.57 -8.11 17.40
CA ALA A 103 27.24 -8.01 18.82
C ALA A 103 26.08 -7.03 19.08
N GLU A 104 26.02 -5.92 18.34
CA GLU A 104 24.89 -4.96 18.41
C GLU A 104 23.61 -5.58 17.89
N TRP A 105 23.64 -6.29 16.74
CA TRP A 105 22.46 -7.03 16.25
C TRP A 105 21.97 -8.06 17.25
N LYS A 106 22.91 -8.80 17.89
CA LYS A 106 22.55 -9.77 18.91
C LYS A 106 21.92 -9.10 20.13
N LYS A 107 22.49 -8.00 20.60
CA LYS A 107 21.95 -7.22 21.71
C LYS A 107 20.51 -6.76 21.43
N TRP A 108 20.24 -6.23 20.23
CA TRP A 108 18.90 -5.80 19.82
C TRP A 108 17.91 -6.97 19.76
N LEU A 109 18.36 -8.14 19.32
CA LEU A 109 17.49 -9.30 19.16
C LEU A 109 17.20 -10.01 20.50
N ASP A 110 18.20 -10.19 21.33
CA ASP A 110 18.13 -11.08 22.49
C ASP A 110 17.99 -10.33 23.84
N ASP A 111 18.64 -9.17 23.97
CA ASP A 111 18.82 -8.54 25.30
C ASP A 111 17.96 -7.26 25.45
N GLU A 112 17.67 -6.54 24.36
CA GLU A 112 16.90 -5.29 24.43
C GLU A 112 15.38 -5.54 24.31
N THR A 113 14.62 -4.67 24.97
CA THR A 113 13.18 -4.60 24.76
C THR A 113 12.88 -3.51 23.73
N GLY A 114 12.21 -3.90 22.65
CA GLY A 114 11.91 -2.95 21.56
C GLY A 114 10.87 -3.44 20.58
N LEU A 115 10.62 -2.59 19.59
CA LEU A 115 9.66 -2.82 18.53
C LEU A 115 10.37 -2.83 17.18
N GLU A 116 10.11 -3.84 16.35
CA GLU A 116 10.51 -3.89 14.95
C GLU A 116 9.25 -3.73 14.09
N LEU A 117 9.13 -2.60 13.38
CA LEU A 117 8.09 -2.32 12.40
C LEU A 117 8.54 -2.88 11.06
N ARG A 118 7.75 -3.75 10.45
CA ARG A 118 8.11 -4.46 9.23
C ARG A 118 7.16 -4.11 8.10
N PHE A 119 7.70 -3.67 6.99
CA PHE A 119 6.97 -3.42 5.75
C PHE A 119 7.07 -4.64 4.83
N ARG A 120 6.10 -4.84 3.92
CA ARG A 120 6.15 -5.97 2.95
C ARG A 120 7.22 -5.76 1.88
N HIS A 121 7.33 -4.53 1.42
CA HIS A 121 8.34 -4.09 0.47
C HIS A 121 9.01 -2.85 1.03
N GLU A 122 10.16 -2.54 0.50
CA GLU A 122 10.81 -1.28 0.82
C GLU A 122 9.95 -0.11 0.35
N LEU A 123 9.80 0.88 1.21
CA LEU A 123 9.08 2.12 0.92
C LEU A 123 10.07 3.28 0.79
N PRO A 124 9.80 4.26 -0.08
CA PRO A 124 10.63 5.46 -0.20
C PRO A 124 10.81 6.14 1.17
N VAL A 125 11.99 6.65 1.42
CA VAL A 125 12.34 7.29 2.70
C VAL A 125 11.43 8.49 2.98
N GLU A 126 10.99 9.24 1.96
CA GLU A 126 10.05 10.37 2.08
C GLU A 126 8.68 9.93 2.62
N VAL A 127 8.24 8.71 2.28
CA VAL A 127 7.02 8.12 2.84
C VAL A 127 7.25 7.74 4.30
N ILE A 128 8.40 7.18 4.63
CA ILE A 128 8.77 6.78 6.00
C ILE A 128 8.96 8.00 6.91
N GLN A 129 9.49 9.11 6.41
CA GLN A 129 9.58 10.36 7.16
C GLN A 129 8.24 10.83 7.71
N ALA A 130 7.13 10.48 7.05
CA ALA A 130 5.79 10.81 7.52
C ALA A 130 5.37 10.04 8.81
N PHE A 131 6.15 9.06 9.26
CA PHE A 131 5.97 8.43 10.58
C PHE A 131 6.48 9.29 11.73
N PHE A 132 7.27 10.30 11.45
CA PHE A 132 7.87 11.19 12.44
C PHE A 132 7.41 12.63 12.22
N GLN A 133 7.41 13.43 13.30
CA GLN A 133 7.13 14.85 13.18
C GLN A 133 8.33 15.62 12.65
N GLY A 134 8.04 16.61 11.81
CA GLY A 134 9.05 17.51 11.25
C GLY A 134 9.66 16.95 9.95
N GLU A 135 10.57 17.76 9.41
CA GLU A 135 11.36 17.38 8.24
C GLU A 135 12.80 17.17 8.71
N THR A 136 13.23 15.93 8.68
CA THR A 136 14.61 15.54 9.02
C THR A 136 15.21 14.87 7.80
N GLU A 137 16.31 15.43 7.29
CA GLU A 137 17.04 14.80 6.20
C GLU A 137 17.67 13.50 6.71
N ILE A 138 17.36 12.39 6.04
CA ILE A 138 17.89 11.06 6.35
C ILE A 138 19.00 10.78 5.33
N PRO A 139 20.26 10.68 5.76
CA PRO A 139 21.38 10.53 4.83
C PRO A 139 21.45 9.11 4.26
N GLU A 140 21.91 8.99 3.02
CA GLU A 140 22.34 7.74 2.36
C GLU A 140 21.31 6.60 2.34
N LEU A 141 20.01 6.92 2.48
CA LEU A 141 18.94 5.95 2.52
C LEU A 141 17.81 6.36 1.57
N ASP A 142 17.63 5.62 0.49
CA ASP A 142 16.56 5.86 -0.48
C ASP A 142 15.24 5.16 -0.09
N THR A 143 15.36 3.99 0.52
CA THR A 143 14.21 3.15 0.88
C THR A 143 14.40 2.50 2.26
N VAL A 144 13.29 2.18 2.93
CA VAL A 144 13.26 1.53 4.25
C VAL A 144 12.37 0.29 4.20
N HIS A 145 12.87 -0.83 4.71
CA HIS A 145 12.13 -2.07 4.89
C HIS A 145 11.69 -2.30 6.32
N ARG A 146 12.51 -1.89 7.29
CA ARG A 146 12.25 -2.09 8.72
C ARG A 146 12.62 -0.86 9.53
N ILE A 147 11.90 -0.64 10.61
CA ILE A 147 12.24 0.36 11.62
C ILE A 147 12.36 -0.37 12.95
N TRP A 148 13.52 -0.31 13.60
CA TRP A 148 13.72 -0.82 14.94
C TRP A 148 13.75 0.33 15.93
N ILE A 149 13.07 0.15 17.07
CA ILE A 149 12.95 1.16 18.11
C ILE A 149 13.22 0.48 19.43
N SER A 150 14.27 0.90 20.13
CA SER A 150 14.56 0.46 21.48
C SER A 150 14.93 1.63 22.39
N GLY A 151 14.82 1.45 23.67
CA GLY A 151 15.18 2.47 24.64
C GLY A 151 15.09 1.98 26.06
N GLU A 152 15.93 2.53 26.92
CA GLU A 152 15.87 2.30 28.37
C GLU A 152 14.85 3.26 28.97
N GLY A 153 13.83 2.71 29.66
CA GLY A 153 12.56 3.31 30.08
C GLY A 153 12.53 4.65 30.81
N ASP A 154 13.64 5.14 31.40
CA ASP A 154 13.59 6.28 32.32
C ASP A 154 13.57 7.67 31.67
N ASN A 155 13.97 7.82 30.39
CA ASN A 155 14.15 9.13 29.75
C ASN A 155 13.22 9.43 28.57
N ASN A 156 12.29 8.57 28.20
CA ASN A 156 11.47 8.67 26.99
C ASN A 156 12.31 8.87 25.69
N GLN A 157 13.61 8.77 25.76
CA GLN A 157 14.49 8.80 24.60
C GLN A 157 14.72 7.39 24.11
N VAL A 158 14.45 7.17 22.83
CA VAL A 158 14.63 5.88 22.16
C VAL A 158 15.65 6.00 21.03
N THR A 159 16.35 4.92 20.76
CA THR A 159 17.15 4.76 19.56
C THR A 159 16.27 4.20 18.46
N VAL A 160 16.39 4.75 17.26
CA VAL A 160 15.63 4.36 16.08
C VAL A 160 16.60 3.94 15.00
N TRP A 161 16.48 2.72 14.50
CA TRP A 161 17.19 2.27 13.31
C TRP A 161 16.24 2.20 12.13
N LEU A 162 16.58 2.91 11.04
CA LEU A 162 15.93 2.80 9.74
C LEU A 162 16.79 1.88 8.87
N ILE A 163 16.20 0.79 8.38
CA ILE A 163 16.94 -0.31 7.78
C ILE A 163 16.44 -0.55 6.36
N SER A 164 17.35 -0.47 5.38
CA SER A 164 17.13 -0.99 4.04
C SER A 164 17.78 -2.37 3.89
N ASP A 165 16.97 -3.38 3.65
CA ASP A 165 17.46 -4.72 3.38
C ASP A 165 18.07 -4.84 1.97
N GLN A 166 17.65 -3.99 1.04
CA GLN A 166 18.12 -3.99 -0.34
C GLN A 166 19.53 -3.42 -0.46
N THR A 167 19.76 -2.25 0.14
CA THR A 167 21.08 -1.58 0.12
C THR A 167 21.98 -2.03 1.25
N GLN A 168 21.48 -2.84 2.20
CA GLN A 168 22.20 -3.28 3.40
C GLN A 168 22.70 -2.08 4.23
N THR A 169 21.89 -1.02 4.32
CA THR A 169 22.21 0.23 4.98
C THR A 169 21.37 0.39 6.24
N VAL A 170 21.99 0.87 7.31
CA VAL A 170 21.33 1.22 8.57
C VAL A 170 21.61 2.68 8.88
N VAL A 171 20.55 3.43 9.15
CA VAL A 171 20.61 4.81 9.67
C VAL A 171 20.10 4.79 11.11
N GLU A 172 20.95 5.21 12.03
CA GLU A 172 20.59 5.39 13.44
C GLU A 172 20.23 6.84 13.71
N GLY A 173 19.17 7.05 14.47
CA GLY A 173 18.79 8.33 15.03
C GLY A 173 18.23 8.13 16.44
N THR A 174 17.92 9.26 17.09
CA THR A 174 17.23 9.26 18.38
C THR A 174 15.86 9.91 18.25
N ALA A 175 14.90 9.50 19.10
CA ALA A 175 13.60 10.13 19.16
C ALA A 175 13.10 10.24 20.59
N LEU A 176 12.29 11.28 20.87
CA LEU A 176 11.59 11.40 22.14
C LEU A 176 10.18 10.82 22.00
N LEU A 177 9.94 9.67 22.61
CA LEU A 177 8.65 9.01 22.66
C LEU A 177 8.05 9.15 24.06
N GLN A 178 7.07 10.03 24.19
CA GLN A 178 6.35 10.19 25.46
C GLN A 178 5.66 8.88 25.84
N ASN A 179 5.85 8.47 27.11
CA ASN A 179 5.25 7.25 27.66
C ASN A 179 5.65 5.96 26.89
N TYR A 180 6.93 5.83 26.53
CA TYR A 180 7.43 4.65 25.84
C TYR A 180 7.12 3.34 26.58
N ASP A 181 7.23 3.31 27.92
CA ASP A 181 6.86 2.16 28.75
C ASP A 181 5.38 1.77 28.63
N GLU A 182 4.46 2.73 28.49
CA GLU A 182 3.06 2.43 28.24
C GLU A 182 2.84 1.89 26.83
N MET A 183 3.63 2.35 25.88
CA MET A 183 3.61 1.83 24.52
C MET A 183 4.08 0.36 24.49
N LEU A 184 5.15 0.01 25.21
CA LEU A 184 5.61 -1.38 25.36
C LEU A 184 4.57 -2.26 26.07
N LYS A 185 3.90 -1.76 27.13
CA LYS A 185 2.80 -2.48 27.79
C LYS A 185 1.62 -2.73 26.86
N LEU A 186 1.25 -1.75 26.03
CA LEU A 186 0.22 -1.92 25.02
C LEU A 186 0.65 -2.98 23.98
N ALA A 187 1.88 -2.91 23.52
CA ALA A 187 2.46 -3.90 22.61
C ALA A 187 2.43 -5.31 23.20
N ASP A 188 2.80 -5.46 24.48
CA ASP A 188 2.77 -6.73 25.20
C ASP A 188 1.37 -7.34 25.30
N GLN A 189 0.36 -6.52 25.55
CA GLN A 189 -1.05 -6.95 25.63
C GLN A 189 -1.63 -7.31 24.26
N ALA A 190 -1.22 -6.62 23.20
CA ALA A 190 -1.69 -6.81 21.83
C ALA A 190 -0.98 -7.98 21.12
N ALA A 191 0.20 -8.36 21.60
CA ALA A 191 1.07 -9.33 20.94
C ALA A 191 0.51 -10.76 20.99
N GLU A 192 0.71 -11.49 19.90
CA GLU A 192 0.41 -12.91 19.80
C GLU A 192 1.35 -13.75 20.69
N ARG A 193 1.17 -15.08 20.64
CA ARG A 193 2.08 -16.02 21.34
C ARG A 193 3.50 -15.92 20.80
N PRO A 194 4.52 -16.28 21.64
CA PRO A 194 5.91 -16.25 21.22
C PRO A 194 6.20 -17.04 19.96
N LEU A 195 7.03 -16.47 19.10
CA LEU A 195 7.53 -17.04 17.87
C LEU A 195 9.00 -17.42 18.03
N LYS A 196 9.48 -18.30 17.17
CA LYS A 196 10.89 -18.65 17.02
C LYS A 196 11.49 -17.83 15.89
N ALA A 197 12.65 -17.22 16.14
CA ALA A 197 13.45 -16.57 15.12
C ALA A 197 14.29 -17.61 14.36
N PHE A 198 14.38 -17.42 13.05
CA PHE A 198 15.23 -18.20 12.15
C PHE A 198 16.11 -17.26 11.34
N LEU A 199 17.38 -17.63 11.22
CA LEU A 199 18.38 -16.96 10.39
C LEU A 199 19.04 -18.01 9.50
N ASN A 200 18.95 -17.90 8.18
CA ASN A 200 19.45 -18.93 7.24
C ASN A 200 19.02 -20.36 7.55
N GLY A 201 17.80 -20.54 8.02
CA GLY A 201 17.27 -21.84 8.40
C GLY A 201 17.74 -22.37 9.76
N LYS A 202 18.68 -21.71 10.46
CA LYS A 202 19.05 -21.98 11.85
C LYS A 202 17.99 -21.36 12.78
N GLU A 203 17.53 -22.11 13.78
CA GLU A 203 16.57 -21.67 14.79
C GLU A 203 17.29 -21.12 16.01
N GLY A 204 16.99 -19.90 16.42
CA GLY A 204 17.43 -19.26 17.68
C GLY A 204 18.90 -19.36 18.03
N ASN A 205 19.32 -18.73 19.10
CA ASN A 205 20.70 -18.77 19.62
C ASN A 205 21.77 -18.51 18.54
N PHE A 206 21.68 -17.36 17.90
CA PHE A 206 22.63 -16.94 16.87
C PHE A 206 23.92 -16.46 17.53
N ASP A 207 25.08 -16.98 17.08
CA ASP A 207 26.36 -16.44 17.43
C ASP A 207 26.81 -15.34 16.45
N GLU A 208 27.91 -14.66 16.76
CA GLU A 208 28.41 -13.58 15.90
C GLU A 208 28.84 -14.07 14.51
N GLU A 209 29.20 -15.36 14.37
CA GLU A 209 29.54 -15.90 13.03
C GLU A 209 28.30 -16.12 12.17
N ASP A 210 27.19 -16.54 12.79
CA ASP A 210 25.92 -16.67 12.09
C ASP A 210 25.48 -15.31 11.54
N LEU A 211 25.56 -14.27 12.36
CA LEU A 211 25.20 -12.90 11.98
C LEU A 211 26.12 -12.31 10.91
N LYS A 212 27.42 -12.58 10.97
CA LYS A 212 28.41 -12.14 9.96
C LYS A 212 28.16 -12.75 8.57
N ARG A 213 27.64 -13.97 8.49
CA ARG A 213 27.37 -14.65 7.21
C ARG A 213 26.25 -14.03 6.41
N GLU A 214 25.36 -13.29 7.06
CA GLU A 214 24.22 -12.62 6.44
C GLU A 214 24.56 -11.30 5.74
N GLY A 215 25.75 -10.76 5.93
CA GLY A 215 26.13 -9.43 5.47
C GLY A 215 25.94 -8.39 6.58
N ALA A 216 25.84 -7.10 6.21
CA ALA A 216 25.72 -6.01 7.17
C ALA A 216 24.37 -6.01 7.90
N VAL A 217 23.30 -6.52 7.26
CA VAL A 217 21.92 -6.48 7.78
C VAL A 217 21.31 -7.88 7.81
N PRO A 218 21.26 -8.54 9.00
CA PRO A 218 20.65 -9.86 9.13
C PRO A 218 19.12 -9.81 8.96
N ARG A 219 18.57 -10.86 8.33
CA ARG A 219 17.13 -10.98 8.04
C ARG A 219 16.54 -12.17 8.77
N PHE A 220 15.66 -11.88 9.72
CA PHE A 220 15.02 -12.89 10.54
C PHE A 220 13.63 -13.26 10.00
N VAL A 221 13.34 -14.57 10.01
CA VAL A 221 12.01 -15.13 9.78
C VAL A 221 11.46 -15.59 11.13
N TYR A 222 10.20 -15.24 11.42
CA TYR A 222 9.56 -15.58 12.70
C TYR A 222 8.40 -16.55 12.48
N LEU A 223 8.46 -17.74 13.10
CA LEU A 223 7.46 -18.78 12.95
C LEU A 223 7.02 -19.34 14.32
N PRO A 224 5.75 -19.74 14.46
CA PRO A 224 5.25 -20.28 15.72
C PRO A 224 5.81 -21.69 15.99
N PRO A 225 6.14 -22.04 17.23
CA PRO A 225 6.60 -23.40 17.58
C PRO A 225 5.51 -24.46 17.40
N ASN A 226 4.26 -24.08 17.54
CA ASN A 226 3.07 -24.89 17.34
C ASN A 226 2.14 -24.24 16.31
N ARG A 227 1.13 -24.97 15.83
CA ARG A 227 0.09 -24.41 14.99
C ARG A 227 -0.56 -23.21 15.66
N ALA A 228 -0.65 -22.09 14.94
CA ALA A 228 -1.24 -20.85 15.45
C ALA A 228 -2.74 -20.83 15.13
N ALA A 229 -3.58 -20.65 16.14
CA ALA A 229 -5.03 -20.54 15.97
C ALA A 229 -5.36 -19.23 15.23
N ILE A 230 -6.16 -19.32 14.21
CA ILE A 230 -6.63 -18.22 13.38
C ILE A 230 -8.06 -18.49 12.92
N ASN A 231 -8.69 -17.58 12.22
CA ASN A 231 -10.01 -17.80 11.68
C ASN A 231 -10.01 -17.75 10.16
N ARG A 232 -10.67 -18.70 9.54
CA ARG A 232 -11.10 -18.64 8.17
C ARG A 232 -12.39 -17.83 8.09
N TRP A 233 -12.58 -17.09 6.99
CA TRP A 233 -13.78 -16.31 6.74
C TRP A 233 -14.47 -16.78 5.48
N SER A 234 -15.79 -16.78 5.46
CA SER A 234 -16.58 -17.08 4.27
C SER A 234 -17.61 -16.00 3.99
N TYR A 235 -17.77 -15.64 2.72
CA TYR A 235 -18.70 -14.64 2.22
C TYR A 235 -19.60 -15.27 1.17
N ASN A 236 -20.91 -14.98 1.21
CA ASN A 236 -21.79 -15.36 0.12
C ASN A 236 -21.53 -14.49 -1.10
N LEU A 237 -21.28 -15.09 -2.28
CA LEU A 237 -21.01 -14.38 -3.54
C LEU A 237 -22.18 -13.50 -3.98
N GLU A 238 -23.42 -13.81 -3.58
CA GLU A 238 -24.59 -12.98 -3.84
C GLU A 238 -24.56 -11.65 -3.09
N GLN A 239 -23.80 -11.54 -2.00
CA GLN A 239 -23.66 -10.33 -1.19
C GLN A 239 -22.55 -9.40 -1.69
N LYS A 240 -21.92 -9.71 -2.81
CA LYS A 240 -20.98 -8.81 -3.45
C LYS A 240 -21.65 -7.48 -3.78
N ARG A 241 -20.91 -6.42 -3.61
CA ARG A 241 -21.30 -5.08 -4.03
C ARG A 241 -20.53 -4.70 -5.28
N GLN A 242 -21.14 -3.89 -6.12
CA GLN A 242 -20.54 -3.42 -7.36
C GLN A 242 -20.60 -1.89 -7.40
N ILE A 243 -19.46 -1.28 -7.68
CA ILE A 243 -19.37 0.14 -8.01
C ILE A 243 -19.91 0.33 -9.43
N ASN A 244 -20.80 1.30 -9.60
CA ASN A 244 -21.30 1.64 -10.91
C ASN A 244 -20.21 2.37 -11.73
N VAL A 245 -19.96 1.95 -12.95
CA VAL A 245 -19.01 2.61 -13.86
C VAL A 245 -19.40 4.06 -14.17
N GLU A 246 -20.69 4.37 -14.18
CA GLU A 246 -21.19 5.76 -14.36
C GLU A 246 -20.79 6.66 -13.19
N ASP A 247 -20.76 6.13 -11.94
CA ASP A 247 -20.24 6.87 -10.79
C ASP A 247 -18.74 7.14 -10.95
N MET A 248 -17.99 6.15 -11.44
CA MET A 248 -16.55 6.34 -11.73
C MET A 248 -16.32 7.36 -12.82
N LYS A 249 -17.17 7.40 -13.85
CA LYS A 249 -17.13 8.44 -14.88
C LYS A 249 -17.35 9.83 -14.28
N MET A 250 -18.30 9.98 -13.37
CA MET A 250 -18.56 11.26 -12.68
C MET A 250 -17.40 11.70 -11.77
N ILE A 251 -16.66 10.77 -11.19
CA ILE A 251 -15.50 11.03 -10.33
C ILE A 251 -14.26 11.44 -11.14
N LEU A 252 -14.03 10.78 -12.28
CA LEU A 252 -12.76 10.83 -13.00
C LEU A 252 -12.69 11.91 -14.08
N PHE A 253 -13.85 12.26 -14.70
CA PHE A 253 -13.88 13.23 -15.78
C PHE A 253 -14.37 14.59 -15.30
N ARG A 254 -13.76 15.68 -15.81
CA ARG A 254 -14.20 17.06 -15.51
C ARG A 254 -15.60 17.35 -16.01
N ASN A 255 -15.92 16.85 -17.23
CA ASN A 255 -17.20 17.03 -17.89
C ASN A 255 -17.80 15.66 -18.26
N PRO A 256 -18.35 14.90 -17.29
CA PRO A 256 -18.81 13.52 -17.54
C PRO A 256 -19.93 13.42 -18.58
N ASN A 257 -20.68 14.51 -18.83
CA ASN A 257 -21.72 14.56 -19.86
C ASN A 257 -21.16 14.61 -21.30
N ASN A 258 -19.90 15.01 -21.47
CA ASN A 258 -19.24 15.14 -22.77
C ASN A 258 -18.27 13.96 -23.02
N VAL A 259 -18.39 12.89 -22.26
CA VAL A 259 -17.57 11.70 -22.42
C VAL A 259 -18.20 10.78 -23.45
N GLU A 260 -17.43 10.42 -24.47
CA GLU A 260 -17.84 9.46 -25.50
C GLU A 260 -17.58 8.04 -25.03
N LYS A 261 -18.54 7.15 -25.31
CA LYS A 261 -18.44 5.72 -25.04
C LYS A 261 -18.22 4.96 -26.33
N THR A 262 -17.14 4.19 -26.42
CA THR A 262 -16.83 3.30 -27.54
C THR A 262 -16.74 1.86 -27.06
N ALA A 263 -17.54 0.97 -27.63
CA ALA A 263 -17.43 -0.47 -27.37
C ALA A 263 -16.29 -1.05 -28.24
N ILE A 264 -15.26 -1.60 -27.58
CA ILE A 264 -14.13 -2.27 -28.26
C ILE A 264 -14.45 -3.76 -28.51
N SER A 265 -15.19 -4.38 -27.59
CA SER A 265 -15.67 -5.76 -27.71
C SER A 265 -16.98 -5.92 -26.95
N ASN A 266 -17.56 -7.13 -26.94
CA ASN A 266 -18.79 -7.43 -26.20
C ASN A 266 -18.71 -7.15 -24.70
N HIS A 267 -17.49 -7.01 -24.14
CA HIS A 267 -17.30 -6.88 -22.69
C HIS A 267 -16.34 -5.73 -22.32
N ILE A 268 -15.87 -4.96 -23.28
CA ILE A 268 -14.91 -3.87 -23.01
C ILE A 268 -15.44 -2.56 -23.61
N ASP A 269 -15.71 -1.62 -22.74
CA ASP A 269 -16.06 -0.24 -23.06
C ASP A 269 -14.89 0.70 -22.74
N ILE A 270 -14.69 1.69 -23.60
CA ILE A 270 -13.78 2.80 -23.36
C ILE A 270 -14.59 4.09 -23.34
N TYR A 271 -14.43 4.85 -22.27
CA TYR A 271 -14.96 6.20 -22.10
C TYR A 271 -13.82 7.19 -22.30
N THR A 272 -13.99 8.18 -23.17
CA THR A 272 -12.93 9.14 -23.53
C THR A 272 -13.50 10.55 -23.51
N ASP A 273 -12.75 11.52 -22.98
CA ASP A 273 -13.14 12.93 -23.08
C ASP A 273 -12.86 13.50 -24.49
N VAL A 274 -13.40 14.70 -24.75
CA VAL A 274 -13.41 15.30 -26.10
C VAL A 274 -12.00 15.51 -26.67
N ASP A 275 -11.03 15.82 -25.83
CA ASP A 275 -9.63 16.03 -26.23
C ASP A 275 -8.78 14.75 -26.19
N SER A 276 -9.41 13.61 -25.88
CA SER A 276 -8.75 12.28 -25.77
C SER A 276 -7.61 12.23 -24.75
N SER A 277 -7.54 13.21 -23.85
CA SER A 277 -6.49 13.27 -22.83
C SER A 277 -6.75 12.32 -21.66
N ARG A 278 -8.03 11.96 -21.43
CA ARG A 278 -8.45 11.02 -20.38
C ARG A 278 -9.23 9.88 -20.97
N SER A 279 -8.93 8.68 -20.48
CA SER A 279 -9.67 7.48 -20.84
C SER A 279 -9.98 6.62 -19.63
N LEU A 280 -11.15 6.00 -19.61
CA LEU A 280 -11.57 4.99 -18.65
C LEU A 280 -11.95 3.74 -19.42
N ARG A 281 -11.13 2.70 -19.31
CA ARG A 281 -11.42 1.38 -19.86
C ARG A 281 -12.13 0.55 -18.78
N TYR A 282 -13.33 0.06 -19.11
CA TYR A 282 -14.11 -0.84 -18.26
C TYR A 282 -14.22 -2.20 -18.90
N ASN A 283 -13.90 -3.25 -18.14
CA ASN A 283 -14.12 -4.65 -18.51
C ASN A 283 -15.30 -5.19 -17.70
N GLU A 284 -16.45 -5.37 -18.37
CA GLU A 284 -17.68 -5.84 -17.76
C GLU A 284 -17.58 -7.28 -17.24
N GLN A 285 -16.87 -8.16 -17.98
CA GLN A 285 -16.72 -9.56 -17.62
C GLN A 285 -16.00 -9.73 -16.28
N ASN A 286 -14.94 -8.96 -16.08
CA ASN A 286 -14.09 -9.01 -14.89
C ASN A 286 -14.47 -7.97 -13.84
N ASN A 287 -15.36 -7.03 -14.18
CA ASN A 287 -15.71 -5.87 -13.36
C ASN A 287 -14.46 -5.08 -12.91
N THR A 288 -13.54 -4.87 -13.83
CA THR A 288 -12.31 -4.09 -13.60
C THR A 288 -12.31 -2.82 -14.40
N MET A 289 -11.65 -1.80 -13.89
CA MET A 289 -11.45 -0.54 -14.59
C MET A 289 -9.97 -0.14 -14.59
N VAL A 290 -9.58 0.56 -15.66
CA VAL A 290 -8.30 1.27 -15.78
C VAL A 290 -8.57 2.67 -16.30
N TYR A 291 -8.21 3.68 -15.52
CA TYR A 291 -8.24 5.08 -15.92
C TYR A 291 -6.83 5.57 -16.19
N THR A 292 -6.69 6.38 -17.25
CA THR A 292 -5.43 7.03 -17.62
C THR A 292 -5.70 8.50 -17.96
N ASN A 293 -4.81 9.40 -17.52
CA ASN A 293 -4.83 10.81 -17.82
C ASN A 293 -3.45 11.26 -18.32
N LEU A 294 -3.40 11.71 -19.56
CA LEU A 294 -2.15 12.10 -20.27
C LEU A 294 -1.83 13.59 -20.16
N LEU A 295 -2.68 14.41 -19.52
CA LEU A 295 -2.54 15.88 -19.48
C LEU A 295 -1.39 16.41 -18.61
N ASN A 296 -0.57 15.56 -18.03
CA ASN A 296 0.46 15.97 -17.07
C ASN A 296 1.89 15.99 -17.66
N ASP A 297 2.03 16.16 -18.99
CA ASP A 297 3.33 16.43 -19.64
C ASP A 297 3.73 17.91 -19.45
N THR A 298 3.95 18.34 -18.23
CA THR A 298 4.59 19.64 -17.98
C THR A 298 6.06 19.41 -17.61
N GLU A 299 6.94 20.24 -18.16
CA GLU A 299 8.38 20.31 -17.84
C GLU A 299 8.66 20.73 -16.38
N GLN A 300 7.69 20.57 -15.48
CA GLN A 300 7.84 20.89 -14.08
C GLN A 300 8.48 19.71 -13.33
N GLU A 301 9.27 20.06 -12.32
CA GLU A 301 9.85 19.08 -11.38
C GLU A 301 8.75 18.18 -10.83
N LEU A 302 8.99 16.87 -10.88
CA LEU A 302 8.02 15.89 -10.40
C LEU A 302 7.94 15.98 -8.87
N PRO A 303 6.72 16.00 -8.30
CA PRO A 303 6.57 15.95 -6.85
C PRO A 303 7.23 14.68 -6.28
N ASP A 304 7.70 14.77 -5.05
CA ASP A 304 8.27 13.62 -4.36
C ASP A 304 7.20 12.53 -4.04
N PRO A 305 7.60 11.32 -3.63
CA PRO A 305 6.68 10.23 -3.31
C PRO A 305 5.66 10.58 -2.21
N ARG A 306 6.02 11.40 -1.23
CA ARG A 306 5.15 11.85 -0.14
C ARG A 306 4.04 12.78 -0.66
N GLU A 307 4.39 13.74 -1.51
CA GLU A 307 3.42 14.66 -2.13
C GLU A 307 2.45 13.93 -3.06
N LYS A 308 2.95 12.99 -3.87
CA LYS A 308 2.12 12.12 -4.71
C LYS A 308 1.13 11.32 -3.87
N LEU A 309 1.59 10.75 -2.76
CA LEU A 309 0.76 9.95 -1.86
C LEU A 309 -0.33 10.80 -1.18
N ASN A 310 -0.02 12.04 -0.77
CA ASN A 310 -1.01 13.00 -0.27
C ASN A 310 -2.08 13.32 -1.33
N THR A 311 -1.68 13.47 -2.59
CA THR A 311 -2.62 13.66 -3.71
C THR A 311 -3.56 12.47 -3.86
N ILE A 312 -3.03 11.25 -3.76
CA ILE A 312 -3.81 10.00 -3.80
C ILE A 312 -4.78 9.93 -2.62
N ILE A 313 -4.32 10.19 -1.39
CA ILE A 313 -5.16 10.19 -0.19
C ILE A 313 -6.34 11.16 -0.36
N SER A 314 -6.04 12.40 -0.75
CA SER A 314 -7.04 13.44 -0.94
C SER A 314 -8.06 13.08 -2.03
N PHE A 315 -7.60 12.48 -3.13
CA PHE A 315 -8.47 12.00 -4.20
C PHE A 315 -9.38 10.88 -3.70
N MET A 316 -8.83 9.84 -3.09
CA MET A 316 -9.58 8.67 -2.63
C MET A 316 -10.59 9.02 -1.54
N ASN A 317 -10.23 9.88 -0.60
CA ASN A 317 -11.13 10.30 0.49
C ASN A 317 -12.31 11.12 -0.01
N ARG A 318 -12.12 11.98 -1.04
CA ARG A 318 -13.16 12.86 -1.58
C ARG A 318 -14.40 12.12 -2.08
N HIS A 319 -14.25 10.90 -2.59
CA HIS A 319 -15.35 10.06 -3.07
C HIS A 319 -15.51 8.75 -2.27
N SER A 320 -14.88 8.66 -1.08
CA SER A 320 -14.82 7.45 -0.27
C SER A 320 -14.35 6.23 -1.08
N GLY A 321 -13.28 6.41 -1.84
CA GLY A 321 -12.75 5.42 -2.80
C GLY A 321 -12.22 4.13 -2.16
N TRP A 322 -11.89 4.16 -0.87
CA TRP A 322 -11.47 2.99 -0.13
C TRP A 322 -12.68 2.09 0.19
N THR A 323 -12.80 0.95 -0.48
CA THR A 323 -13.90 -0.01 -0.29
C THR A 323 -13.59 -1.08 0.75
N GLY A 324 -12.45 -0.98 1.40
CA GLY A 324 -11.94 -1.85 2.46
C GLY A 324 -10.73 -1.23 3.13
N ASN A 325 -10.12 -1.96 4.04
CA ASN A 325 -8.89 -1.51 4.68
C ASN A 325 -7.70 -1.82 3.77
N TYR A 326 -7.29 -0.84 2.97
CA TYR A 326 -6.10 -0.92 2.12
C TYR A 326 -4.90 -0.32 2.83
N LEU A 327 -3.75 -0.98 2.71
CA LEU A 327 -2.45 -0.45 3.13
C LEU A 327 -1.51 -0.37 1.93
N LEU A 328 -0.62 0.61 1.93
CA LEU A 328 0.43 0.74 0.92
C LEU A 328 1.37 -0.47 1.03
N ASN A 329 1.42 -1.24 -0.05
CA ASN A 329 2.21 -2.46 -0.12
C ASN A 329 3.60 -2.20 -0.73
N ARG A 330 3.64 -1.47 -1.86
CA ARG A 330 4.87 -1.13 -2.56
C ARG A 330 4.71 0.15 -3.38
N VAL A 331 5.85 0.75 -3.67
CA VAL A 331 5.99 1.87 -4.59
C VAL A 331 7.01 1.47 -5.67
N GLU A 332 6.62 1.58 -6.93
CA GLU A 332 7.50 1.33 -8.08
C GLU A 332 7.78 2.65 -8.78
N THR A 333 9.01 3.12 -8.72
CA THR A 333 9.43 4.36 -9.39
C THR A 333 10.17 4.05 -10.67
N ASN A 334 9.69 4.60 -11.77
CA ASN A 334 10.38 4.55 -13.05
C ASN A 334 11.54 5.55 -13.03
N GLN A 335 12.76 5.02 -13.12
CA GLN A 335 13.98 5.84 -13.07
C GLN A 335 14.16 6.78 -14.26
N ASP A 336 13.55 6.45 -15.43
CA ASP A 336 13.72 7.24 -16.65
C ASP A 336 12.91 8.54 -16.62
N ASN A 337 11.72 8.53 -15.98
CA ASN A 337 10.79 9.66 -15.97
C ASN A 337 10.30 10.05 -14.58
N GLY A 338 10.80 9.42 -13.52
CA GLY A 338 10.43 9.71 -12.13
C GLY A 338 8.96 9.44 -11.76
N ALA A 339 8.18 8.84 -12.66
CA ALA A 339 6.80 8.45 -12.37
C ALA A 339 6.79 7.34 -11.32
N SER A 340 5.85 7.41 -10.37
CA SER A 340 5.70 6.41 -9.31
C SER A 340 4.30 5.81 -9.33
N ASP A 341 4.26 4.50 -9.29
CA ASP A 341 3.05 3.69 -9.11
C ASP A 341 2.96 3.24 -7.65
N PHE A 342 1.83 3.48 -7.04
CA PHE A 342 1.52 3.09 -5.66
C PHE A 342 0.53 1.93 -5.68
N PHE A 343 0.88 0.84 -5.02
CA PHE A 343 0.08 -0.38 -4.95
C PHE A 343 -0.45 -0.57 -3.52
N PHE A 344 -1.77 -0.63 -3.40
CA PHE A 344 -2.45 -0.74 -2.12
C PHE A 344 -3.10 -2.11 -1.99
N GLN A 345 -2.66 -2.88 -1.01
CA GLN A 345 -3.14 -4.24 -0.73
C GLN A 345 -4.35 -4.21 0.20
N LEU A 346 -5.41 -4.94 -0.16
CA LEU A 346 -6.56 -5.13 0.72
C LEU A 346 -6.20 -6.01 1.92
N HIS A 347 -6.51 -5.53 3.11
CA HIS A 347 -6.39 -6.28 4.36
C HIS A 347 -7.77 -6.65 4.89
N VAL A 348 -7.97 -7.92 5.21
CA VAL A 348 -9.18 -8.42 5.86
C VAL A 348 -8.83 -8.90 7.25
N LYS A 349 -9.47 -8.29 8.27
CA LYS A 349 -9.18 -8.61 9.68
C LYS A 349 -7.69 -8.52 10.05
N GLY A 350 -7.00 -7.54 9.52
CA GLY A 350 -5.58 -7.29 9.77
C GLY A 350 -4.60 -8.04 8.87
N LEU A 351 -5.05 -8.97 8.04
CA LEU A 351 -4.17 -9.77 7.17
C LEU A 351 -4.34 -9.40 5.70
N PRO A 352 -3.24 -9.37 4.92
CA PRO A 352 -3.30 -9.13 3.50
C PRO A 352 -4.03 -10.24 2.76
N LEU A 353 -4.79 -9.86 1.74
CA LEU A 353 -5.57 -10.77 0.93
C LEU A 353 -4.86 -11.06 -0.39
N TYR A 354 -4.83 -12.32 -0.77
CA TYR A 354 -4.25 -12.82 -2.02
C TYR A 354 -5.26 -13.65 -2.80
N GLY A 355 -5.06 -13.73 -4.11
CA GLY A 355 -5.90 -14.51 -5.01
C GLY A 355 -6.89 -13.64 -5.77
N SER A 356 -6.76 -13.66 -7.09
CA SER A 356 -7.54 -12.83 -8.01
C SER A 356 -8.83 -13.46 -8.49
N GLU A 357 -9.08 -14.72 -8.19
CA GLU A 357 -10.34 -15.37 -8.56
C GLU A 357 -11.38 -15.29 -7.42
N PRO A 358 -12.65 -15.10 -7.72
CA PRO A 358 -13.27 -14.94 -9.06
C PRO A 358 -13.28 -13.48 -9.56
N PHE A 359 -12.70 -12.54 -8.85
CA PHE A 359 -12.73 -11.11 -9.17
C PHE A 359 -11.32 -10.57 -9.34
N PRO A 360 -10.78 -10.52 -10.57
CA PRO A 360 -9.44 -9.98 -10.82
C PRO A 360 -9.25 -8.57 -10.24
N LYS A 361 -8.07 -8.30 -9.67
CA LYS A 361 -7.67 -7.00 -9.13
C LYS A 361 -8.53 -6.49 -7.94
N TRP A 362 -9.28 -7.36 -7.26
CA TRP A 362 -10.07 -6.93 -6.10
C TRP A 362 -9.24 -6.81 -4.81
N GLU A 363 -8.13 -7.51 -4.76
CA GLU A 363 -7.18 -7.51 -3.66
C GLU A 363 -6.20 -6.32 -3.69
N GLU A 364 -6.06 -5.65 -4.84
CA GLU A 364 -5.10 -4.57 -5.03
C GLU A 364 -5.70 -3.38 -5.77
N ILE A 365 -5.35 -2.17 -5.34
CA ILE A 365 -5.60 -0.92 -6.06
C ILE A 365 -4.26 -0.34 -6.48
N ARG A 366 -4.12 0.05 -7.76
CA ARG A 366 -2.96 0.76 -8.28
C ARG A 366 -3.33 2.19 -8.62
N LEU A 367 -2.55 3.15 -8.13
CA LEU A 367 -2.70 4.57 -8.42
C LEU A 367 -1.35 5.19 -8.75
N SER A 368 -1.36 6.13 -9.69
CA SER A 368 -0.22 7.02 -9.94
C SER A 368 -0.70 8.45 -9.90
N ALA A 369 0.11 9.33 -9.35
CA ALA A 369 -0.19 10.73 -9.23
C ALA A 369 1.02 11.60 -9.61
N GLN A 370 0.71 12.78 -10.14
CA GLN A 370 1.61 13.92 -10.27
C GLN A 370 0.90 15.12 -9.64
N GLN A 371 0.54 16.14 -10.40
CA GLN A 371 -0.35 17.24 -9.95
C GLN A 371 -1.83 16.82 -9.81
N GLY A 372 -2.16 15.55 -10.14
CA GLY A 372 -3.44 14.90 -10.05
C GLY A 372 -3.28 13.42 -10.37
N ILE A 373 -4.37 12.66 -10.35
CA ILE A 373 -4.33 11.24 -10.67
C ILE A 373 -4.06 11.05 -12.17
N THR A 374 -3.00 10.33 -12.49
CA THR A 374 -2.58 9.98 -13.86
C THR A 374 -2.97 8.56 -14.24
N HIS A 375 -2.99 7.64 -13.27
CA HIS A 375 -3.44 6.27 -13.46
C HIS A 375 -4.26 5.80 -12.26
N TYR A 376 -5.31 5.01 -12.52
CA TYR A 376 -6.11 4.37 -11.47
C TYR A 376 -6.67 3.05 -11.97
N GLU A 377 -6.22 1.94 -11.39
CA GLU A 377 -6.66 0.58 -11.70
C GLU A 377 -7.23 -0.09 -10.46
N ARG A 378 -8.42 -0.72 -10.60
CA ARG A 378 -9.06 -1.49 -9.53
C ARG A 378 -10.16 -2.42 -10.04
N SER A 379 -10.56 -3.37 -9.21
CA SER A 379 -11.86 -4.03 -9.32
C SER A 379 -12.99 -3.09 -8.90
N LEU A 380 -14.14 -3.21 -9.57
CA LEU A 380 -15.39 -2.57 -9.17
C LEU A 380 -16.24 -3.45 -8.23
N ILE A 381 -15.76 -4.66 -7.91
CA ILE A 381 -16.40 -5.57 -6.94
C ILE A 381 -15.75 -5.41 -5.57
N PHE A 382 -16.57 -5.44 -4.52
CA PHE A 382 -16.09 -5.50 -3.14
C PHE A 382 -17.11 -6.21 -2.23
N PHE A 383 -16.65 -6.62 -1.04
CA PHE A 383 -17.46 -7.23 0.00
C PHE A 383 -17.49 -6.35 1.24
N SER A 384 -18.63 -6.33 1.93
CA SER A 384 -18.70 -5.70 3.23
C SER A 384 -17.95 -6.55 4.27
N SER A 385 -17.02 -5.95 5.00
CA SER A 385 -16.28 -6.62 6.08
C SER A 385 -17.18 -7.18 7.19
N ARG A 386 -18.45 -6.73 7.27
CA ARG A 386 -19.44 -7.15 8.27
C ARG A 386 -20.21 -8.41 7.87
N SER A 387 -20.20 -8.80 6.59
CA SER A 387 -20.98 -9.96 6.08
C SER A 387 -20.26 -11.30 6.19
N GLY A 388 -18.98 -11.33 6.57
CA GLY A 388 -18.19 -12.55 6.69
C GLY A 388 -18.60 -13.44 7.86
N GLN A 389 -18.71 -14.74 7.60
CA GLN A 389 -18.92 -15.77 8.62
C GLN A 389 -17.55 -16.31 9.07
N LYS A 390 -17.39 -16.44 10.39
CA LYS A 390 -16.16 -16.86 11.05
C LYS A 390 -16.14 -18.36 11.27
N HIS A 391 -15.02 -19.01 10.93
CA HIS A 391 -14.77 -20.44 11.18
C HIS A 391 -13.37 -20.60 11.83
N PRO A 392 -13.24 -21.37 12.92
CA PRO A 392 -11.91 -21.64 13.51
C PRO A 392 -11.02 -22.38 12.50
N ASP A 393 -9.75 -22.00 12.48
CA ASP A 393 -8.73 -22.60 11.63
C ASP A 393 -7.33 -22.42 12.27
N HIS A 394 -6.27 -22.89 11.61
CA HIS A 394 -4.91 -22.81 12.11
C HIS A 394 -3.92 -22.53 10.98
N LEU A 395 -2.86 -21.79 11.30
CA LEU A 395 -1.67 -21.73 10.47
C LEU A 395 -0.70 -22.85 10.85
N PRO A 396 0.06 -23.41 9.89
CA PRO A 396 1.10 -24.40 10.15
C PRO A 396 2.14 -23.93 11.16
N SER A 397 2.68 -24.84 11.96
CA SER A 397 3.83 -24.60 12.83
C SER A 397 5.11 -24.38 12.01
N GLY A 398 6.15 -23.79 12.62
CA GLY A 398 7.44 -23.59 11.95
C GLY A 398 8.07 -24.88 11.43
N ASN A 399 7.94 -25.98 12.16
CA ASN A 399 8.41 -27.29 11.70
C ASN A 399 7.65 -27.78 10.46
N GLU A 400 6.32 -27.62 10.44
CA GLU A 400 5.52 -27.98 9.27
C GLU A 400 5.84 -27.11 8.05
N VAL A 401 6.09 -25.82 8.25
CA VAL A 401 6.57 -24.91 7.20
C VAL A 401 7.90 -25.41 6.62
N ARG A 402 8.88 -25.73 7.46
CA ARG A 402 10.19 -26.25 7.01
C ARG A 402 10.06 -27.54 6.22
N GLU A 403 9.26 -28.48 6.68
CA GLU A 403 9.02 -29.76 5.96
C GLU A 403 8.29 -29.53 4.64
N ALA A 404 7.34 -28.58 4.58
CA ALA A 404 6.67 -28.24 3.34
C ALA A 404 7.61 -27.58 2.33
N LEU A 405 8.51 -26.69 2.75
CA LEU A 405 9.53 -26.08 1.90
C LEU A 405 10.49 -27.13 1.32
N LYS A 406 10.96 -28.10 2.15
CA LYS A 406 11.80 -29.21 1.69
C LYS A 406 11.13 -30.04 0.59
N LYS A 407 9.82 -30.30 0.68
CA LYS A 407 9.05 -30.99 -0.37
C LYS A 407 9.03 -30.20 -1.70
N GLN A 408 9.25 -28.88 -1.65
CA GLN A 408 9.39 -28.00 -2.82
C GLN A 408 10.86 -27.82 -3.27
N ASN A 409 11.81 -28.60 -2.71
CA ASN A 409 13.24 -28.46 -2.89
C ASN A 409 13.76 -27.06 -2.55
N ALA A 410 13.23 -26.46 -1.47
CA ALA A 410 13.63 -25.17 -0.91
C ALA A 410 13.82 -25.30 0.61
N ASP A 411 14.47 -24.33 1.21
CA ASP A 411 14.56 -24.20 2.66
C ASP A 411 14.37 -22.73 3.10
N LEU A 412 14.50 -22.45 4.40
CA LEU A 412 14.33 -21.09 4.91
C LEU A 412 15.42 -20.11 4.44
N SER A 413 16.57 -20.58 3.95
CA SER A 413 17.60 -19.71 3.38
C SER A 413 17.25 -19.17 2.00
N ASP A 414 16.34 -19.84 1.27
CA ASP A 414 15.79 -19.35 0.00
C ASP A 414 14.71 -18.28 0.22
N VAL A 415 14.23 -18.13 1.46
CA VAL A 415 13.06 -17.32 1.79
C VAL A 415 13.45 -15.90 2.19
N ARG A 416 12.89 -14.91 1.54
CA ARG A 416 13.05 -13.50 1.88
C ARG A 416 12.23 -13.11 3.12
N GLN A 417 10.94 -13.54 3.14
CA GLN A 417 10.03 -13.30 4.27
C GLN A 417 8.89 -14.32 4.32
N ILE A 418 8.36 -14.56 5.52
CA ILE A 418 7.15 -15.35 5.74
C ILE A 418 6.24 -14.57 6.68
N TYR A 419 4.96 -14.47 6.32
CA TYR A 419 3.97 -13.73 7.09
C TYR A 419 2.58 -14.33 6.91
N PRO A 420 1.65 -14.11 7.86
CA PRO A 420 0.28 -14.59 7.71
C PRO A 420 -0.49 -13.75 6.69
N GLY A 421 -1.38 -14.39 5.97
CA GLY A 421 -2.28 -13.76 5.01
C GLY A 421 -3.54 -14.60 4.80
N TYR A 422 -4.41 -14.11 3.94
CA TYR A 422 -5.55 -14.87 3.43
C TYR A 422 -5.38 -15.16 1.95
N HIS A 423 -5.68 -16.40 1.56
CA HIS A 423 -5.81 -16.79 0.17
C HIS A 423 -7.30 -16.97 -0.15
N ALA A 424 -7.78 -16.24 -1.16
CA ALA A 424 -9.16 -16.30 -1.59
C ALA A 424 -9.41 -17.50 -2.49
N VAL A 425 -10.38 -18.32 -2.14
CA VAL A 425 -10.78 -19.51 -2.90
C VAL A 425 -12.30 -19.50 -3.07
N THR A 426 -12.76 -19.73 -4.28
CA THR A 426 -14.20 -19.89 -4.53
C THR A 426 -14.61 -21.35 -4.40
N ARG A 427 -15.59 -21.64 -3.54
CA ARG A 427 -16.21 -22.95 -3.40
C ARG A 427 -17.72 -22.81 -3.47
N GLU A 428 -18.34 -23.53 -4.40
CA GLU A 428 -19.78 -23.44 -4.66
C GLU A 428 -20.21 -21.96 -4.88
N ASN A 429 -21.05 -21.42 -4.00
CA ASN A 429 -21.51 -20.03 -4.04
C ASN A 429 -20.89 -19.16 -2.93
N LYS A 430 -19.74 -19.57 -2.40
CA LYS A 430 -19.03 -18.86 -1.33
C LYS A 430 -17.61 -18.50 -1.75
N LEU A 431 -17.20 -17.33 -1.31
CA LEU A 431 -15.82 -16.89 -1.29
C LEU A 431 -15.24 -17.23 0.08
N GLU A 432 -14.27 -18.11 0.13
CA GLU A 432 -13.57 -18.47 1.36
C GLU A 432 -12.21 -17.80 1.40
N LEU A 433 -11.89 -17.20 2.54
CA LEU A 433 -10.58 -16.61 2.84
C LEU A 433 -9.87 -17.60 3.75
N GLU A 434 -9.00 -18.40 3.16
CA GLU A 434 -8.21 -19.41 3.85
C GLU A 434 -6.98 -18.76 4.46
N PRO A 435 -6.69 -18.97 5.77
CA PRO A 435 -5.46 -18.47 6.37
C PRO A 435 -4.28 -19.25 5.80
N VAL A 436 -3.25 -18.50 5.41
CA VAL A 436 -2.03 -19.04 4.82
C VAL A 436 -0.80 -18.37 5.41
N TRP A 437 0.33 -19.08 5.43
CA TRP A 437 1.62 -18.43 5.40
C TRP A 437 1.93 -18.03 3.97
N VAL A 438 2.12 -16.74 3.75
CA VAL A 438 2.64 -16.22 2.49
C VAL A 438 4.15 -16.31 2.56
N VAL A 439 4.76 -16.94 1.56
CA VAL A 439 6.21 -17.18 1.49
C VAL A 439 6.73 -16.45 0.26
N ASP A 440 7.53 -15.41 0.49
CA ASP A 440 8.22 -14.68 -0.57
C ASP A 440 9.68 -15.13 -0.63
N PHE A 441 10.13 -15.48 -1.84
CA PHE A 441 11.48 -15.95 -2.10
C PHE A 441 12.37 -14.86 -2.69
N TYR A 442 13.68 -14.96 -2.48
CA TYR A 442 14.66 -14.05 -3.08
C TYR A 442 14.63 -14.03 -4.62
N ASN A 443 14.16 -15.10 -5.26
CA ASN A 443 14.01 -15.18 -6.72
C ASN A 443 12.71 -14.51 -7.24
N GLY A 444 11.98 -13.78 -6.40
CA GLY A 444 10.74 -13.09 -6.74
C GLY A 444 9.51 -13.98 -6.83
N LYS A 445 9.61 -15.30 -6.58
CA LYS A 445 8.45 -16.18 -6.52
C LYS A 445 7.72 -16.03 -5.18
N GLN A 446 6.43 -16.30 -5.21
CA GLN A 446 5.57 -16.32 -4.03
C GLN A 446 4.80 -17.65 -3.96
N GLY A 447 4.58 -18.15 -2.76
CA GLY A 447 3.77 -19.32 -2.50
C GLY A 447 2.98 -19.23 -1.20
N PHE A 448 2.05 -20.14 -1.03
CA PHE A 448 1.13 -20.15 0.11
C PHE A 448 1.15 -21.53 0.78
N LEU A 449 1.22 -21.53 2.12
CA LEU A 449 1.16 -22.75 2.93
C LEU A 449 -0.06 -22.68 3.84
N SER A 450 -0.96 -23.64 3.72
CA SER A 450 -2.15 -23.78 4.54
C SER A 450 -2.22 -25.16 5.20
N VAL A 451 -3.01 -25.27 6.25
CA VAL A 451 -3.40 -26.59 6.78
C VAL A 451 -4.53 -27.13 5.90
N SER A 452 -4.42 -28.40 5.46
CA SER A 452 -5.47 -29.05 4.67
C SER A 452 -6.82 -29.04 5.39
N GLN A 453 -7.91 -29.13 4.65
CA GLN A 453 -9.26 -29.19 5.23
C GLN A 453 -9.46 -30.37 6.20
N THR A 454 -8.70 -31.44 6.01
CA THR A 454 -8.71 -32.60 6.94
C THR A 454 -7.94 -32.31 8.23
N GLY A 455 -7.22 -31.18 8.30
CA GLY A 455 -6.37 -30.79 9.42
C GLY A 455 -5.09 -31.65 9.58
N ARG A 456 -4.82 -32.58 8.65
CA ARG A 456 -3.71 -33.55 8.79
C ARG A 456 -2.42 -33.11 8.11
N ASP A 457 -2.53 -32.50 6.94
CA ASP A 457 -1.40 -32.19 6.08
C ASP A 457 -1.27 -30.67 5.87
N VAL A 458 -0.07 -30.24 5.47
CA VAL A 458 0.18 -28.89 4.99
C VAL A 458 0.25 -28.91 3.47
N GLU A 459 -0.53 -28.04 2.86
CA GLU A 459 -0.68 -27.90 1.42
C GLU A 459 0.11 -26.69 0.93
N TRP A 460 0.77 -26.85 -0.23
CA TRP A 460 1.44 -25.80 -0.96
C TRP A 460 0.59 -25.36 -2.15
N THR A 461 0.33 -24.07 -2.24
CA THR A 461 -0.31 -23.45 -3.40
C THR A 461 0.62 -22.34 -3.93
N GLY A 462 0.87 -22.32 -5.24
CA GLY A 462 1.75 -21.33 -5.87
C GLY A 462 2.63 -21.93 -6.95
N ALA A 463 3.55 -21.11 -7.50
CA ALA A 463 4.47 -21.55 -8.55
C ALA A 463 5.43 -22.62 -8.02
N LYS A 464 5.72 -23.66 -8.83
CA LYS A 464 6.80 -24.62 -8.51
C LYS A 464 8.12 -23.87 -8.40
N LEU A 465 8.88 -24.13 -7.33
CA LEU A 465 10.09 -23.36 -7.02
C LEU A 465 11.28 -23.77 -7.90
N LYS A 466 11.43 -25.06 -8.22
CA LYS A 466 12.46 -25.55 -9.15
C LYS A 466 11.80 -26.41 -10.22
N PRO A 467 12.29 -26.40 -11.48
CA PRO A 467 11.92 -27.42 -12.44
C PRO A 467 12.42 -28.76 -11.92
N SER A 468 11.58 -29.77 -12.00
CA SER A 468 11.89 -31.18 -11.71
C SER A 468 12.96 -31.71 -12.64
#